data_eeeb4dacc6238fd65ec6072571b44e64
#
_entry.id   eeeb4dacc6238fd65ec6072571b44e64
#
_cell.length_a   1.000
_cell.length_b   1.000
_cell.length_c   1.000
_cell.angle_alpha   90.00
_cell.angle_beta   90.00
_cell.angle_gamma   90.00
#
_symmetry.space_group_name_H-M   'P 1'
#
loop_
_entity.id
_entity.type
_entity.pdbx_description
1 polymer ?
#
loop_
_entity_poly.entity_id
_entity_poly.type
_entity_poly.pdbx_seq_one_letter_code
_entity_poly.pdbx_strand_id
1 'polypeptide(L)'
;MRALHRRGARIAFYEKDLPYYAAHRDLAAPDYCDLRLYSSWDDIRTAALREAAASDIVVTASYCPDGALISDEILELDGPLHVFYDLDTPITLNLLQDKGTDYLRREQIARFDLYLSFTGGVVLHQLEREYGARLARPLYGCVDPDAYRRTAVREEFRNSLSYLGTYAPDRQQKLDELFLEPARRSADMQFVLAGPLYPNHWTWPANVRRFEHVAPAQHAALYSSSRATLNITRQEMADSGFCPSGRFFEAAACSAPILTDWWKGLDAFFDPRDELHLVRTADDVLSCLNAGDAELRAKAERARCRTLAEHTGERRADQFLGFCDEAYRRQYSPTEVTA
;
A
#
# COMPACT_ATOMS: atom_id res chain seq x y z
N MET A 1 -11.02 -1.32 -6.78
CA MET A 1 -12.15 -0.84 -7.60
C MET A 1 -12.40 -1.71 -8.82
N ARG A 2 -11.48 -1.91 -9.78
CA ARG A 2 -11.71 -2.76 -10.97
C ARG A 2 -12.29 -4.15 -10.65
N ALA A 3 -11.77 -4.82 -9.65
CA ALA A 3 -12.27 -6.12 -9.22
C ALA A 3 -13.70 -6.08 -8.61
N LEU A 4 -14.08 -5.01 -7.95
CA LEU A 4 -15.45 -4.78 -7.47
C LEU A 4 -16.39 -4.51 -8.66
N HIS A 5 -15.95 -3.71 -9.63
CA HIS A 5 -16.71 -3.47 -10.84
C HIS A 5 -17.00 -4.77 -11.62
N ARG A 6 -16.00 -5.65 -11.76
CA ARG A 6 -16.18 -6.98 -12.36
C ARG A 6 -17.21 -7.87 -11.62
N ARG A 7 -17.46 -7.58 -10.34
CA ARG A 7 -18.52 -8.23 -9.53
C ARG A 7 -19.86 -7.53 -9.59
N GLY A 8 -20.01 -6.54 -10.49
CA GLY A 8 -21.26 -5.81 -10.71
C GLY A 8 -21.43 -4.54 -9.87
N ALA A 9 -20.43 -4.14 -9.08
CA ALA A 9 -20.51 -2.88 -8.35
C ALA A 9 -20.46 -1.68 -9.32
N ARG A 10 -21.35 -0.72 -9.10
CA ARG A 10 -21.26 0.61 -9.69
C ARG A 10 -20.50 1.51 -8.74
N ILE A 11 -19.46 2.17 -9.22
CA ILE A 11 -18.53 2.91 -8.38
C ILE A 11 -18.45 4.35 -8.87
N ALA A 12 -18.80 5.32 -8.00
CA ALA A 12 -18.44 6.71 -8.16
C ALA A 12 -17.22 7.01 -7.29
N PHE A 13 -16.18 7.59 -7.87
CA PHE A 13 -14.95 7.93 -7.19
C PHE A 13 -14.71 9.43 -7.25
N TYR A 14 -14.79 10.09 -6.11
CA TYR A 14 -14.55 11.51 -5.95
C TYR A 14 -13.10 11.78 -5.58
N GLU A 15 -12.40 12.59 -6.37
CA GLU A 15 -11.01 12.97 -6.14
C GLU A 15 -10.87 14.49 -6.21
N LYS A 16 -10.28 15.11 -5.17
CA LYS A 16 -9.95 16.54 -5.21
C LYS A 16 -8.82 16.75 -6.22
N ASP A 17 -9.06 17.62 -7.20
CA ASP A 17 -8.12 17.91 -8.28
C ASP A 17 -7.00 18.83 -7.79
N LEU A 18 -5.98 18.21 -7.20
CA LEU A 18 -4.79 18.92 -6.71
C LEU A 18 -3.75 19.00 -7.84
N PRO A 19 -3.09 20.16 -8.03
CA PRO A 19 -2.09 20.34 -9.10
C PRO A 19 -0.97 19.31 -9.09
N TYR A 20 -0.53 18.89 -7.90
CA TYR A 20 0.50 17.87 -7.75
C TYR A 20 0.07 16.52 -8.35
N TYR A 21 -1.16 16.07 -8.06
CA TYR A 21 -1.69 14.81 -8.57
C TYR A 21 -2.12 14.92 -10.03
N ALA A 22 -2.62 16.06 -10.45
CA ALA A 22 -3.01 16.30 -11.84
C ALA A 22 -1.84 16.07 -12.81
N ALA A 23 -0.61 16.48 -12.43
CA ALA A 23 0.59 16.30 -13.23
C ALA A 23 1.06 14.84 -13.35
N HIS A 24 0.62 13.96 -12.44
CA HIS A 24 1.07 12.56 -12.32
C HIS A 24 -0.08 11.55 -12.40
N ARG A 25 -1.30 12.00 -12.77
CA ARG A 25 -2.45 11.10 -12.89
C ARG A 25 -2.26 10.13 -14.04
N ASP A 26 -2.15 8.85 -13.70
CA ASP A 26 -1.92 7.74 -14.63
C ASP A 26 -3.21 7.23 -15.30
N LEU A 27 -4.39 7.48 -14.69
CA LEU A 27 -5.69 7.05 -15.17
C LEU A 27 -6.68 8.24 -15.21
N ALA A 28 -6.73 8.94 -16.34
CA ALA A 28 -7.62 10.08 -16.50
C ALA A 28 -9.10 9.69 -16.69
N ALA A 29 -9.37 8.52 -17.24
CA ALA A 29 -10.71 8.00 -17.49
C ALA A 29 -10.75 6.48 -17.28
N PRO A 30 -10.81 6.00 -16.03
CA PRO A 30 -10.92 4.58 -15.75
C PRO A 30 -12.26 4.02 -16.22
N ASP A 31 -12.23 2.82 -16.82
CA ASP A 31 -13.42 2.13 -17.35
C ASP A 31 -14.25 1.39 -16.28
N TYR A 32 -13.77 1.37 -15.05
CA TYR A 32 -14.33 0.62 -13.93
C TYR A 32 -14.96 1.48 -12.82
N CYS A 33 -14.90 2.80 -12.95
CA CYS A 33 -15.57 3.72 -12.04
C CYS A 33 -15.86 5.05 -12.74
N ASP A 34 -16.87 5.76 -12.26
CA ASP A 34 -17.14 7.14 -12.64
C ASP A 34 -16.25 8.08 -11.82
N LEU A 35 -15.12 8.49 -12.42
CA LEU A 35 -14.17 9.40 -11.77
C LEU A 35 -14.70 10.84 -11.84
N ARG A 36 -14.91 11.45 -10.69
CA ARG A 36 -15.39 12.81 -10.52
C ARG A 36 -14.34 13.67 -9.83
N LEU A 37 -13.66 14.48 -10.62
CA LEU A 37 -12.71 15.46 -10.12
C LEU A 37 -13.45 16.69 -9.61
N TYR A 38 -13.02 17.22 -8.46
CA TYR A 38 -13.62 18.44 -7.89
C TYR A 38 -12.54 19.38 -7.35
N SER A 39 -12.82 20.68 -7.41
CA SER A 39 -11.92 21.73 -6.90
C SER A 39 -12.21 22.06 -5.43
N SER A 40 -13.49 22.16 -5.08
CA SER A 40 -13.96 22.44 -3.72
C SER A 40 -15.09 21.49 -3.33
N TRP A 41 -15.12 21.09 -2.05
CA TRP A 41 -16.22 20.28 -1.51
C TRP A 41 -17.56 20.99 -1.66
N ASP A 42 -17.60 22.31 -1.42
CA ASP A 42 -18.83 23.11 -1.50
C ASP A 42 -19.48 23.03 -2.91
N ASP A 43 -18.69 22.95 -3.97
CA ASP A 43 -19.20 22.90 -5.34
C ASP A 43 -19.97 21.60 -5.65
N ILE A 44 -19.56 20.49 -5.03
CA ILE A 44 -20.12 19.15 -5.31
C ILE A 44 -20.96 18.60 -4.17
N ARG A 45 -20.92 19.21 -2.99
CA ARG A 45 -21.50 18.73 -1.73
C ARG A 45 -22.92 18.17 -1.89
N THR A 46 -23.82 18.95 -2.46
CA THR A 46 -25.23 18.54 -2.62
C THR A 46 -25.40 17.32 -3.52
N ALA A 47 -24.64 17.25 -4.61
CA ALA A 47 -24.68 16.12 -5.53
C ALA A 47 -24.05 14.87 -4.93
N ALA A 48 -22.89 15.03 -4.29
CA ALA A 48 -22.14 13.95 -3.66
C ALA A 48 -22.94 13.33 -2.50
N LEU A 49 -23.54 14.13 -1.61
CA LEU A 49 -24.36 13.62 -0.50
C LEU A 49 -25.63 12.92 -1.00
N ARG A 50 -26.26 13.43 -2.06
CA ARG A 50 -27.42 12.75 -2.66
C ARG A 50 -27.05 11.39 -3.23
N GLU A 51 -25.89 11.28 -3.88
CA GLU A 51 -25.43 10.01 -4.42
C GLU A 51 -24.98 9.06 -3.31
N ALA A 52 -24.30 9.57 -2.28
CA ALA A 52 -23.92 8.81 -1.10
C ALA A 52 -25.16 8.21 -0.40
N ALA A 53 -26.21 9.00 -0.20
CA ALA A 53 -27.46 8.53 0.40
C ALA A 53 -28.19 7.46 -0.42
N ALA A 54 -27.93 7.40 -1.73
CA ALA A 54 -28.51 6.41 -2.63
C ALA A 54 -27.59 5.19 -2.85
N SER A 55 -26.44 5.14 -2.18
CA SER A 55 -25.46 4.07 -2.31
C SER A 55 -25.62 3.03 -1.21
N ASP A 56 -25.23 1.78 -1.48
CA ASP A 56 -25.22 0.71 -0.47
C ASP A 56 -24.04 0.90 0.51
N ILE A 57 -22.91 1.40 0.02
CA ILE A 57 -21.68 1.58 0.79
C ILE A 57 -21.04 2.92 0.43
N VAL A 58 -20.64 3.68 1.43
CA VAL A 58 -19.86 4.90 1.28
C VAL A 58 -18.50 4.72 1.96
N VAL A 59 -17.43 4.95 1.22
CA VAL A 59 -16.06 4.79 1.69
C VAL A 59 -15.36 6.16 1.70
N THR A 60 -14.91 6.60 2.86
CA THR A 60 -13.92 7.67 2.99
C THR A 60 -12.55 7.08 3.26
N ALA A 61 -11.48 7.72 2.76
CA ALA A 61 -10.13 7.20 2.91
C ALA A 61 -9.21 8.22 3.59
N SER A 62 -8.15 7.71 4.22
CA SER A 62 -7.05 8.56 4.68
C SER A 62 -6.44 9.35 3.52
N TYR A 63 -5.88 10.51 3.83
CA TYR A 63 -5.34 11.48 2.86
C TYR A 63 -6.37 12.11 1.92
N CYS A 64 -7.66 11.92 2.16
CA CYS A 64 -8.70 12.69 1.48
C CYS A 64 -8.68 14.13 2.00
N PRO A 65 -8.36 15.15 1.18
CA PRO A 65 -8.42 16.54 1.61
C PRO A 65 -9.84 16.89 2.06
N ASP A 66 -9.95 17.60 3.18
CA ASP A 66 -11.23 17.92 3.84
C ASP A 66 -12.02 16.68 4.33
N GLY A 67 -11.39 15.50 4.35
CA GLY A 67 -12.03 14.22 4.63
C GLY A 67 -12.73 14.16 5.99
N ALA A 68 -12.21 14.85 7.01
CA ALA A 68 -12.84 14.93 8.32
C ALA A 68 -14.18 15.70 8.27
N LEU A 69 -14.21 16.81 7.51
CA LEU A 69 -15.44 17.58 7.27
C LEU A 69 -16.46 16.76 6.44
N ILE A 70 -15.99 16.14 5.38
CA ILE A 70 -16.80 15.28 4.52
C ILE A 70 -17.38 14.10 5.30
N SER A 71 -16.57 13.48 6.18
CA SER A 71 -17.03 12.39 7.04
C SER A 71 -18.11 12.80 8.02
N ASP A 72 -18.07 14.03 8.59
CA ASP A 72 -19.15 14.50 9.45
C ASP A 72 -20.50 14.47 8.73
N GLU A 73 -20.54 14.93 7.48
CA GLU A 73 -21.77 15.00 6.70
C GLU A 73 -22.22 13.62 6.20
N ILE A 74 -21.29 12.76 5.79
CA ILE A 74 -21.58 11.40 5.34
C ILE A 74 -22.14 10.56 6.51
N LEU A 75 -21.56 10.69 7.71
CA LEU A 75 -21.98 9.94 8.89
C LEU A 75 -23.38 10.34 9.43
N GLU A 76 -24.00 11.41 8.91
CA GLU A 76 -25.39 11.78 9.20
C GLU A 76 -26.39 11.15 8.21
N LEU A 77 -25.93 10.46 7.18
CA LEU A 77 -26.82 9.81 6.21
C LEU A 77 -27.36 8.49 6.77
N ASP A 78 -28.67 8.30 6.65
CA ASP A 78 -29.29 7.01 6.92
C ASP A 78 -29.26 6.15 5.66
N GLY A 79 -28.95 4.87 5.83
CA GLY A 79 -29.05 3.85 4.77
C GLY A 79 -27.72 3.23 4.35
N PRO A 80 -26.71 3.98 3.87
CA PRO A 80 -25.46 3.38 3.44
C PRO A 80 -24.63 2.82 4.60
N LEU A 81 -23.85 1.77 4.31
CA LEU A 81 -22.81 1.32 5.22
C LEU A 81 -21.64 2.32 5.18
N HIS A 82 -21.27 2.88 6.31
CA HIS A 82 -20.18 3.86 6.42
C HIS A 82 -18.86 3.16 6.69
N VAL A 83 -17.93 3.28 5.74
CA VAL A 83 -16.62 2.64 5.80
C VAL A 83 -15.51 3.69 5.79
N PHE A 84 -14.57 3.57 6.71
CA PHE A 84 -13.30 4.32 6.62
C PHE A 84 -12.19 3.38 6.16
N TYR A 85 -11.39 3.78 5.16
CA TYR A 85 -10.24 3.00 4.70
C TYR A 85 -8.95 3.78 4.95
N ASP A 86 -8.17 3.28 5.91
CA ASP A 86 -6.91 3.88 6.33
C ASP A 86 -5.72 3.17 5.69
N LEU A 87 -4.99 3.90 4.86
CA LEU A 87 -3.84 3.42 4.12
C LEU A 87 -2.55 3.36 4.96
N ASP A 88 -2.48 4.13 6.06
CA ASP A 88 -1.29 4.23 6.91
C ASP A 88 -1.67 4.33 8.40
N THR A 89 -2.39 3.35 8.92
CA THR A 89 -3.00 3.39 10.25
C THR A 89 -2.03 3.74 11.39
N PRO A 90 -0.78 3.23 11.47
CA PRO A 90 0.14 3.66 12.51
C PRO A 90 0.42 5.17 12.50
N ILE A 91 0.56 5.74 11.31
CA ILE A 91 0.78 7.18 11.13
C ILE A 91 -0.48 7.97 11.50
N THR A 92 -1.65 7.52 11.05
CA THR A 92 -2.93 8.14 11.40
C THR A 92 -3.12 8.21 12.90
N LEU A 93 -2.90 7.10 13.62
CA LEU A 93 -3.07 7.05 15.08
C LEU A 93 -2.06 7.95 15.82
N ASN A 94 -0.80 7.99 15.38
CA ASN A 94 0.19 8.91 15.93
C ASN A 94 -0.22 10.37 15.73
N LEU A 95 -0.68 10.74 14.52
CA LEU A 95 -1.15 12.09 14.25
C LEU A 95 -2.37 12.47 15.08
N LEU A 96 -3.32 11.57 15.26
CA LEU A 96 -4.51 11.81 16.09
C LEU A 96 -4.18 12.05 17.58
N GLN A 97 -3.04 11.52 18.05
CA GLN A 97 -2.56 11.77 19.43
C GLN A 97 -1.87 13.13 19.57
N ASP A 98 -1.23 13.62 18.52
CA ASP A 98 -0.35 14.81 18.56
C ASP A 98 -1.02 16.05 17.93
N LYS A 99 -1.27 16.02 16.63
CA LYS A 99 -1.65 17.20 15.82
C LYS A 99 -3.03 17.10 15.18
N GLY A 100 -3.64 15.91 15.19
CA GLY A 100 -4.82 15.64 14.37
C GLY A 100 -4.49 15.44 12.89
N THR A 101 -5.53 15.17 12.12
CA THR A 101 -5.48 15.04 10.65
C THR A 101 -6.61 15.85 10.02
N ASP A 102 -6.47 16.19 8.74
CA ASP A 102 -7.52 16.84 7.94
C ASP A 102 -8.54 15.85 7.37
N TYR A 103 -8.23 14.54 7.42
CA TYR A 103 -9.07 13.50 6.83
C TYR A 103 -9.87 12.67 7.84
N LEU A 104 -9.52 12.70 9.14
CA LEU A 104 -10.20 11.92 10.19
C LEU A 104 -10.07 12.60 11.54
N ARG A 105 -11.14 12.67 12.31
CA ARG A 105 -11.12 13.03 13.74
C ARG A 105 -11.27 11.79 14.60
N ARG A 106 -10.70 11.82 15.80
CA ARG A 106 -10.72 10.69 16.75
C ARG A 106 -12.15 10.20 17.03
N GLU A 107 -13.07 11.12 17.27
CA GLU A 107 -14.48 10.84 17.59
C GLU A 107 -15.26 10.23 16.42
N GLN A 108 -14.83 10.41 15.21
CA GLN A 108 -15.47 9.83 14.02
C GLN A 108 -15.22 8.33 13.90
N ILE A 109 -14.12 7.82 14.46
CA ILE A 109 -13.75 6.39 14.35
C ILE A 109 -14.88 5.50 14.88
N ALA A 110 -15.49 5.85 16.01
CA ALA A 110 -16.59 5.09 16.61
C ALA A 110 -17.92 5.18 15.84
N ARG A 111 -18.02 6.09 14.88
CA ARG A 111 -19.24 6.31 14.08
C ARG A 111 -19.26 5.52 12.79
N PHE A 112 -18.09 5.16 12.25
CA PHE A 112 -18.01 4.27 11.10
C PHE A 112 -18.45 2.84 11.46
N ASP A 113 -19.19 2.20 10.57
CA ASP A 113 -19.62 0.81 10.74
C ASP A 113 -18.46 -0.17 10.56
N LEU A 114 -17.53 0.19 9.68
CA LEU A 114 -16.34 -0.59 9.38
C LEU A 114 -15.11 0.31 9.22
N TYR A 115 -14.07 0.02 9.97
CA TYR A 115 -12.74 0.62 9.80
C TYR A 115 -11.82 -0.39 9.11
N LEU A 116 -11.45 -0.11 7.89
CA LEU A 116 -10.48 -0.90 7.12
C LEU A 116 -9.08 -0.32 7.30
N SER A 117 -8.14 -1.15 7.69
CA SER A 117 -6.77 -0.77 7.94
C SER A 117 -5.81 -1.48 6.99
N PHE A 118 -4.86 -0.74 6.42
CA PHE A 118 -3.75 -1.32 5.66
C PHE A 118 -2.75 -2.08 6.55
N THR A 119 -2.91 -1.97 7.88
CA THR A 119 -2.09 -2.62 8.90
C THR A 119 -2.96 -3.58 9.71
N GLY A 120 -2.49 -4.80 9.92
CA GLY A 120 -3.16 -5.81 10.72
C GLY A 120 -2.63 -5.94 12.15
N GLY A 121 -2.89 -7.09 12.77
CA GLY A 121 -2.36 -7.42 14.08
C GLY A 121 -2.91 -6.59 15.23
N VAL A 122 -2.04 -6.15 16.15
CA VAL A 122 -2.44 -5.49 17.40
C VAL A 122 -3.17 -4.16 17.16
N VAL A 123 -2.87 -3.44 16.09
CA VAL A 123 -3.47 -2.14 15.79
C VAL A 123 -4.99 -2.24 15.59
N LEU A 124 -5.49 -3.37 15.08
CA LEU A 124 -6.93 -3.58 14.94
C LEU A 124 -7.63 -3.65 16.30
N HIS A 125 -7.04 -4.34 17.26
CA HIS A 125 -7.55 -4.38 18.64
C HIS A 125 -7.47 -3.01 19.33
N GLN A 126 -6.43 -2.24 19.03
CA GLN A 126 -6.29 -0.87 19.52
C GLN A 126 -7.42 0.02 18.97
N LEU A 127 -7.70 -0.05 17.67
CA LEU A 127 -8.80 0.67 17.04
C LEU A 127 -10.14 0.36 17.72
N GLU A 128 -10.44 -0.92 18.00
CA GLU A 128 -11.70 -1.32 18.63
C GLU A 128 -11.76 -0.93 20.12
N ARG A 129 -10.68 -1.12 20.89
CA ARG A 129 -10.70 -0.94 22.35
C ARG A 129 -10.45 0.50 22.79
N GLU A 130 -9.54 1.23 22.12
CA GLU A 130 -9.08 2.54 22.57
C GLU A 130 -9.72 3.68 21.76
N TYR A 131 -10.07 3.42 20.51
CA TYR A 131 -10.68 4.40 19.61
C TYR A 131 -12.19 4.14 19.38
N GLY A 132 -12.70 3.00 19.83
CA GLY A 132 -14.12 2.68 19.79
C GLY A 132 -14.62 2.24 18.41
N ALA A 133 -13.73 1.84 17.49
CA ALA A 133 -14.16 1.32 16.19
C ALA A 133 -15.13 0.15 16.38
N ARG A 134 -16.29 0.19 15.71
CA ARG A 134 -17.33 -0.85 15.81
C ARG A 134 -16.84 -2.19 15.26
N LEU A 135 -16.09 -2.13 14.18
CA LEU A 135 -15.47 -3.27 13.52
C LEU A 135 -14.20 -2.80 12.82
N ALA A 136 -13.03 -3.32 13.20
CA ALA A 136 -11.75 -3.06 12.51
C ALA A 136 -11.28 -4.32 11.78
N ARG A 137 -10.97 -4.22 10.49
CA ARG A 137 -10.51 -5.33 9.66
C ARG A 137 -9.32 -4.93 8.79
N PRO A 138 -8.37 -5.86 8.54
CA PRO A 138 -7.22 -5.55 7.70
C PRO A 138 -7.62 -5.65 6.22
N LEU A 139 -7.40 -4.59 5.46
CA LEU A 139 -7.50 -4.61 4.00
C LEU A 139 -6.20 -4.12 3.41
N TYR A 140 -5.30 -5.05 3.17
CA TYR A 140 -3.95 -4.76 2.66
C TYR A 140 -3.95 -4.32 1.20
N GLY A 141 -2.82 -3.73 0.77
CA GLY A 141 -2.55 -3.52 -0.63
C GLY A 141 -2.62 -4.80 -1.46
N CYS A 142 -2.69 -4.62 -2.76
CA CYS A 142 -2.79 -5.71 -3.70
C CYS A 142 -2.04 -5.37 -4.99
N VAL A 143 -1.89 -6.38 -5.83
CA VAL A 143 -1.34 -6.21 -7.16
C VAL A 143 -2.44 -6.45 -8.23
N ASP A 144 -2.33 -5.73 -9.34
CA ASP A 144 -3.03 -6.05 -10.58
C ASP A 144 -2.09 -6.92 -11.45
N PRO A 145 -2.38 -8.21 -11.65
CA PRO A 145 -1.51 -9.10 -12.42
C PRO A 145 -1.37 -8.72 -13.91
N ASP A 146 -2.30 -7.93 -14.44
CA ASP A 146 -2.22 -7.44 -15.82
C ASP A 146 -1.18 -6.32 -15.94
N ALA A 147 -1.05 -5.48 -14.91
CA ALA A 147 -0.07 -4.40 -14.84
C ALA A 147 1.31 -4.89 -14.35
N TYR A 148 1.32 -5.76 -13.34
CA TYR A 148 2.55 -6.27 -12.71
C TYR A 148 2.77 -7.74 -13.07
N ARG A 149 3.54 -7.94 -14.09
CA ARG A 149 3.94 -9.26 -14.59
C ARG A 149 5.37 -9.21 -15.12
N ARG A 150 5.98 -10.35 -15.28
CA ARG A 150 7.30 -10.44 -15.89
C ARG A 150 7.27 -9.89 -17.32
N THR A 151 8.19 -8.98 -17.62
CA THR A 151 8.36 -8.34 -18.92
C THR A 151 9.76 -8.64 -19.48
N ALA A 152 10.01 -8.25 -20.72
CA ALA A 152 11.35 -8.25 -21.28
C ALA A 152 12.28 -7.31 -20.50
N VAL A 153 13.53 -7.70 -20.36
CA VAL A 153 14.59 -6.88 -19.74
C VAL A 153 14.81 -5.63 -20.58
N ARG A 154 14.87 -4.47 -19.91
CA ARG A 154 15.24 -3.20 -20.53
C ARG A 154 16.63 -2.78 -20.06
N GLU A 155 17.53 -2.47 -20.98
CA GLU A 155 18.91 -2.09 -20.65
C GLU A 155 18.99 -0.84 -19.75
N GLU A 156 18.07 0.10 -19.94
CA GLU A 156 17.97 1.30 -19.09
C GLU A 156 17.73 0.99 -17.62
N PHE A 157 17.10 -0.16 -17.31
CA PHE A 157 16.83 -0.61 -15.95
C PHE A 157 17.68 -1.80 -15.51
N ARG A 158 18.56 -2.34 -16.36
CA ARG A 158 19.40 -3.49 -15.98
C ARG A 158 20.28 -3.15 -14.79
N ASN A 159 20.19 -3.97 -13.73
CA ASN A 159 20.93 -3.76 -12.48
C ASN A 159 21.07 -5.06 -11.67
N SER A 160 22.02 -5.06 -10.73
CA SER A 160 22.21 -6.14 -9.76
C SER A 160 21.22 -6.02 -8.58
N LEU A 161 20.94 -4.78 -8.14
CA LEU A 161 19.99 -4.50 -7.07
C LEU A 161 19.23 -3.20 -7.36
N SER A 162 17.92 -3.27 -7.36
CA SER A 162 17.07 -2.08 -7.40
C SER A 162 16.48 -1.75 -6.02
N TYR A 163 16.20 -0.48 -5.80
CA TYR A 163 15.37 0.02 -4.73
C TYR A 163 14.39 1.04 -5.28
N LEU A 164 13.09 0.78 -5.14
CA LEU A 164 12.02 1.71 -5.53
C LEU A 164 11.38 2.28 -4.27
N GLY A 165 11.51 3.58 -4.04
CA GLY A 165 10.92 4.23 -2.87
C GLY A 165 11.24 5.70 -2.75
N THR A 166 10.24 6.48 -2.33
CA THR A 166 10.41 7.87 -1.93
C THR A 166 11.34 7.96 -0.73
N TYR A 167 12.16 9.00 -0.69
CA TYR A 167 12.99 9.27 0.47
C TYR A 167 12.16 9.38 1.75
N ALA A 168 12.66 8.78 2.82
CA ALA A 168 12.13 8.95 4.17
C ALA A 168 13.29 8.86 5.18
N PRO A 169 13.43 9.84 6.09
CA PRO A 169 14.54 9.87 7.05
C PRO A 169 14.65 8.61 7.90
N ASP A 170 13.53 8.03 8.30
CA ASP A 170 13.43 6.81 9.11
C ASP A 170 13.96 5.55 8.40
N ARG A 171 14.08 5.57 7.07
CA ARG A 171 14.66 4.46 6.28
C ARG A 171 16.14 4.66 5.95
N GLN A 172 16.69 5.85 6.19
CA GLN A 172 18.01 6.20 5.68
C GLN A 172 19.11 5.28 6.21
N GLN A 173 19.10 4.98 7.49
CA GLN A 173 20.12 4.11 8.09
C GLN A 173 20.13 2.71 7.43
N LYS A 174 18.96 2.12 7.20
CA LYS A 174 18.84 0.82 6.51
C LYS A 174 19.21 0.92 5.03
N LEU A 175 18.89 2.04 4.37
CA LEU A 175 19.28 2.28 2.99
C LEU A 175 20.79 2.40 2.85
N ASP A 176 21.46 3.08 3.79
CA ASP A 176 22.92 3.15 3.81
C ASP A 176 23.54 1.76 3.98
N GLU A 177 23.05 0.97 4.92
CA GLU A 177 23.57 -0.37 5.23
C GLU A 177 23.28 -1.38 4.12
N LEU A 178 22.03 -1.42 3.61
CA LEU A 178 21.57 -2.52 2.74
C LEU A 178 21.63 -2.19 1.25
N PHE A 179 21.88 -0.94 0.88
CA PHE A 179 21.95 -0.52 -0.52
C PHE A 179 23.25 0.22 -0.87
N LEU A 180 23.56 1.30 -0.14
CA LEU A 180 24.72 2.14 -0.49
C LEU A 180 26.04 1.49 -0.10
N GLU A 181 26.13 0.80 1.03
CA GLU A 181 27.33 0.10 1.43
C GLU A 181 27.67 -1.10 0.50
N PRO A 182 26.71 -1.96 0.12
CA PRO A 182 26.93 -2.93 -0.94
C PRO A 182 27.41 -2.30 -2.26
N ALA A 183 26.83 -1.16 -2.64
CA ALA A 183 27.23 -0.46 -3.87
C ALA A 183 28.70 0.04 -3.80
N ARG A 184 29.12 0.60 -2.67
CA ARG A 184 30.52 1.04 -2.46
C ARG A 184 31.51 -0.12 -2.52
N ARG A 185 31.09 -1.30 -2.02
CA ARG A 185 31.96 -2.50 -1.92
C ARG A 185 32.01 -3.34 -3.20
N SER A 186 31.17 -3.05 -4.19
CA SER A 186 31.04 -3.85 -5.43
C SER A 186 30.97 -2.94 -6.65
N ALA A 187 32.11 -2.37 -7.02
CA ALA A 187 32.21 -1.42 -8.13
C ALA A 187 31.85 -2.02 -9.51
N ASP A 188 31.92 -3.33 -9.65
CA ASP A 188 31.56 -4.12 -10.84
C ASP A 188 30.06 -4.38 -10.97
N MET A 189 29.30 -4.18 -9.90
CA MET A 189 27.83 -4.33 -9.88
C MET A 189 27.15 -2.99 -10.13
N GLN A 190 26.00 -3.01 -10.82
CA GLN A 190 25.17 -1.83 -11.05
C GLN A 190 23.98 -1.82 -10.10
N PHE A 191 23.68 -0.66 -9.54
CA PHE A 191 22.58 -0.43 -8.63
C PHE A 191 21.63 0.61 -9.22
N VAL A 192 20.32 0.44 -8.98
CA VAL A 192 19.29 1.40 -9.39
C VAL A 192 18.46 1.83 -8.21
N LEU A 193 18.45 3.13 -7.94
CA LEU A 193 17.57 3.76 -6.96
C LEU A 193 16.55 4.61 -7.69
N ALA A 194 15.27 4.30 -7.51
CA ALA A 194 14.16 5.03 -8.11
C ALA A 194 13.24 5.60 -7.02
N GLY A 195 12.97 6.90 -7.10
CA GLY A 195 12.07 7.60 -6.19
C GLY A 195 12.48 9.06 -5.96
N PRO A 196 11.51 9.91 -5.61
CA PRO A 196 11.72 11.33 -5.40
C PRO A 196 12.21 11.67 -3.98
N LEU A 197 12.48 12.96 -3.78
CA LEU A 197 12.77 13.64 -2.52
C LEU A 197 14.13 13.32 -1.88
N TYR A 198 15.01 12.58 -2.55
CA TYR A 198 16.38 12.39 -2.05
C TYR A 198 17.17 13.69 -2.07
N PRO A 199 17.95 13.99 -1.00
CA PRO A 199 18.70 15.23 -0.93
C PRO A 199 19.68 15.39 -2.09
N ASN A 200 19.66 16.56 -2.75
CA ASN A 200 20.50 16.83 -3.93
C ASN A 200 22.00 16.92 -3.60
N HIS A 201 22.35 17.23 -2.33
CA HIS A 201 23.74 17.40 -1.90
C HIS A 201 24.44 16.08 -1.57
N TRP A 202 23.75 14.94 -1.67
CA TRP A 202 24.37 13.65 -1.39
C TRP A 202 25.28 13.20 -2.53
N THR A 203 26.44 12.67 -2.14
CA THR A 203 27.34 12.00 -3.08
C THR A 203 26.99 10.52 -3.18
N TRP A 204 26.65 10.10 -4.38
CA TRP A 204 26.28 8.73 -4.68
C TRP A 204 27.47 7.93 -5.18
N PRO A 205 27.59 6.61 -4.87
CA PRO A 205 28.55 5.74 -5.53
C PRO A 205 28.40 5.80 -7.05
N ALA A 206 29.51 5.74 -7.78
CA ALA A 206 29.53 5.90 -9.25
C ALA A 206 28.72 4.81 -9.99
N ASN A 207 28.51 3.66 -9.37
CA ASN A 207 27.75 2.53 -9.88
C ASN A 207 26.25 2.55 -9.45
N VAL A 208 25.78 3.65 -8.84
CA VAL A 208 24.36 3.87 -8.52
C VAL A 208 23.73 4.80 -9.54
N ARG A 209 22.83 4.29 -10.35
CA ARG A 209 21.98 5.11 -11.24
C ARG A 209 20.71 5.53 -10.51
N ARG A 210 20.33 6.78 -10.65
CA ARG A 210 19.15 7.35 -10.01
C ARG A 210 18.08 7.71 -11.02
N PHE A 211 16.85 7.39 -10.66
CA PHE A 211 15.65 7.86 -11.36
C PHE A 211 14.78 8.60 -10.33
N GLU A 212 14.56 9.89 -10.54
CA GLU A 212 13.72 10.67 -9.65
C GLU A 212 12.27 10.18 -9.67
N HIS A 213 11.82 9.73 -10.84
CA HIS A 213 10.51 9.13 -11.01
C HIS A 213 10.59 8.01 -12.04
N VAL A 214 9.97 6.88 -11.72
CA VAL A 214 9.65 5.81 -12.66
C VAL A 214 8.14 5.69 -12.68
N ALA A 215 7.54 5.90 -13.84
CA ALA A 215 6.09 5.85 -13.98
C ALA A 215 5.53 4.45 -13.61
N PRO A 216 4.36 4.33 -12.98
CA PRO A 216 3.77 3.04 -12.60
C PRO A 216 3.75 2.01 -13.74
N ALA A 217 3.47 2.44 -14.97
CA ALA A 217 3.51 1.59 -16.16
C ALA A 217 4.90 0.99 -16.49
N GLN A 218 5.97 1.53 -15.88
CA GLN A 218 7.35 1.06 -16.07
C GLN A 218 7.87 0.22 -14.88
N HIS A 219 7.14 0.16 -13.76
CA HIS A 219 7.56 -0.59 -12.58
C HIS A 219 7.82 -2.08 -12.89
N ALA A 220 6.94 -2.70 -13.67
CA ALA A 220 7.11 -4.10 -14.09
C ALA A 220 8.42 -4.31 -14.88
N ALA A 221 8.79 -3.34 -15.73
CA ALA A 221 10.04 -3.38 -16.47
C ALA A 221 11.26 -3.19 -15.55
N LEU A 222 11.19 -2.28 -14.57
CA LEU A 222 12.23 -2.10 -13.56
C LEU A 222 12.46 -3.39 -12.78
N TYR A 223 11.40 -3.98 -12.20
CA TYR A 223 11.50 -5.23 -11.44
C TYR A 223 12.02 -6.40 -12.31
N SER A 224 11.53 -6.53 -13.55
CA SER A 224 11.95 -7.59 -14.45
C SER A 224 13.39 -7.44 -14.95
N SER A 225 13.95 -6.23 -14.90
CA SER A 225 15.33 -5.93 -15.31
C SER A 225 16.33 -5.96 -14.15
N SER A 226 15.85 -6.14 -12.93
CA SER A 226 16.65 -6.22 -11.71
C SER A 226 17.00 -7.69 -11.43
N ARG A 227 18.27 -7.96 -11.09
CA ARG A 227 18.65 -9.28 -10.60
C ARG A 227 17.99 -9.58 -9.26
N ALA A 228 17.88 -8.55 -8.41
CA ALA A 228 17.10 -8.55 -7.18
C ALA A 228 16.55 -7.14 -6.89
N THR A 229 15.55 -7.05 -6.04
CA THR A 229 15.02 -5.78 -5.54
C THR A 229 15.03 -5.74 -4.03
N LEU A 230 15.35 -4.58 -3.46
CA LEU A 230 15.39 -4.38 -2.02
C LEU A 230 14.07 -3.76 -1.55
N ASN A 231 13.48 -4.31 -0.51
CA ASN A 231 12.41 -3.67 0.24
C ASN A 231 12.90 -3.32 1.64
N ILE A 232 12.76 -2.06 2.02
CA ILE A 232 13.03 -1.55 3.37
C ILE A 232 11.72 -1.07 3.96
N THR A 233 11.38 -1.62 5.13
CA THR A 233 10.18 -1.26 5.86
C THR A 233 10.42 0.01 6.68
N ARG A 234 9.47 0.95 6.67
CA ARG A 234 9.49 2.12 7.55
C ARG A 234 9.46 1.67 9.00
N GLN A 235 10.16 2.41 9.89
CA GLN A 235 10.30 2.02 11.28
C GLN A 235 8.93 1.89 11.98
N GLU A 236 8.05 2.86 11.82
CA GLU A 236 6.70 2.85 12.40
C GLU A 236 5.87 1.63 11.94
N MET A 237 6.03 1.22 10.68
CA MET A 237 5.36 0.04 10.13
C MET A 237 5.97 -1.25 10.66
N ALA A 238 7.30 -1.30 10.81
CA ALA A 238 8.00 -2.44 11.39
C ALA A 238 7.63 -2.64 12.87
N ASP A 239 7.53 -1.56 13.63
CA ASP A 239 7.15 -1.57 15.05
C ASP A 239 5.70 -2.03 15.25
N SER A 240 4.79 -1.58 14.39
CA SER A 240 3.39 -2.01 14.41
C SER A 240 3.24 -3.48 13.98
N GLY A 241 4.08 -3.94 13.07
CA GLY A 241 3.97 -5.24 12.43
C GLY A 241 2.76 -5.37 11.49
N PHE A 242 2.66 -6.49 10.80
CA PHE A 242 1.55 -6.80 9.89
C PHE A 242 1.20 -5.66 8.91
N CYS A 243 2.23 -4.95 8.43
CA CYS A 243 2.08 -3.81 7.51
C CYS A 243 2.98 -3.99 6.27
N PRO A 244 2.56 -4.79 5.29
CA PRO A 244 3.34 -5.04 4.09
C PRO A 244 3.34 -3.81 3.18
N SER A 245 4.48 -3.48 2.60
CA SER A 245 4.53 -2.51 1.52
C SER A 245 3.86 -3.07 0.26
N GLY A 246 3.10 -2.27 -0.48
CA GLY A 246 2.54 -2.66 -1.79
C GLY A 246 3.59 -3.16 -2.78
N ARG A 247 4.81 -2.64 -2.69
CA ARG A 247 5.97 -3.05 -3.51
C ARG A 247 6.35 -4.52 -3.37
N PHE A 248 6.07 -5.16 -2.22
CA PHE A 248 6.25 -6.60 -2.06
C PHE A 248 5.45 -7.37 -3.11
N PHE A 249 4.17 -7.05 -3.22
CA PHE A 249 3.25 -7.73 -4.13
C PHE A 249 3.57 -7.40 -5.59
N GLU A 250 3.95 -6.16 -5.86
CA GLU A 250 4.35 -5.71 -7.20
C GLU A 250 5.61 -6.43 -7.69
N ALA A 251 6.67 -6.45 -6.87
CA ALA A 251 7.93 -7.12 -7.19
C ALA A 251 7.75 -8.63 -7.33
N ALA A 252 7.02 -9.26 -6.40
CA ALA A 252 6.75 -10.69 -6.44
C ALA A 252 5.95 -11.08 -7.69
N ALA A 253 4.92 -10.32 -8.06
CA ALA A 253 4.14 -10.57 -9.29
C ALA A 253 5.00 -10.52 -10.57
N CYS A 254 6.07 -9.71 -10.54
CA CYS A 254 7.07 -9.64 -11.62
C CYS A 254 8.14 -10.74 -11.54
N SER A 255 8.06 -11.69 -10.61
CA SER A 255 9.10 -12.69 -10.32
C SER A 255 10.46 -12.07 -10.01
N ALA A 256 10.51 -10.89 -9.40
CA ALA A 256 11.76 -10.28 -8.94
C ALA A 256 12.16 -10.91 -7.60
N PRO A 257 13.41 -11.41 -7.44
CA PRO A 257 13.91 -11.83 -6.14
C PRO A 257 13.91 -10.67 -5.15
N ILE A 258 13.27 -10.86 -3.99
CA ILE A 258 13.09 -9.79 -2.99
C ILE A 258 14.07 -10.00 -1.84
N LEU A 259 14.94 -9.01 -1.61
CA LEU A 259 15.74 -8.85 -0.42
C LEU A 259 14.97 -7.92 0.54
N THR A 260 14.84 -8.29 1.80
CA THR A 260 14.08 -7.47 2.77
C THR A 260 14.61 -7.59 4.18
N ASP A 261 14.40 -6.55 4.99
CA ASP A 261 14.51 -6.61 6.43
C ASP A 261 13.37 -7.45 7.04
N TRP A 262 13.60 -7.96 8.24
CA TRP A 262 12.55 -8.69 8.97
C TRP A 262 11.69 -7.72 9.79
N TRP A 263 10.40 -7.99 9.84
CA TRP A 263 9.44 -7.31 10.70
C TRP A 263 8.33 -8.27 11.12
N LYS A 264 7.67 -7.97 12.23
CA LYS A 264 6.63 -8.82 12.83
C LYS A 264 5.44 -9.01 11.88
N GLY A 265 5.09 -10.26 11.59
CA GLY A 265 3.98 -10.61 10.70
C GLY A 265 4.36 -10.70 9.22
N LEU A 266 5.64 -10.57 8.86
CA LEU A 266 6.11 -10.82 7.48
C LEU A 266 5.70 -12.21 7.00
N ASP A 267 5.75 -13.19 7.89
CA ASP A 267 5.39 -14.60 7.65
C ASP A 267 3.89 -14.84 7.36
N ALA A 268 3.04 -13.86 7.67
CA ALA A 268 1.64 -13.91 7.25
C ALA A 268 1.44 -13.60 5.75
N PHE A 269 2.45 -13.05 5.09
CA PHE A 269 2.39 -12.65 3.67
C PHE A 269 3.26 -13.51 2.77
N PHE A 270 4.45 -13.85 3.25
CA PHE A 270 5.44 -14.65 2.53
C PHE A 270 6.17 -15.58 3.48
N ASP A 271 6.57 -16.76 3.02
CA ASP A 271 7.51 -17.58 3.76
C ASP A 271 8.92 -16.96 3.70
N PRO A 272 9.47 -16.48 4.83
CA PRO A 272 10.78 -15.83 4.84
C PRO A 272 11.94 -16.74 4.43
N ARG A 273 11.77 -18.08 4.52
CA ARG A 273 12.80 -19.07 4.17
C ARG A 273 12.76 -19.42 2.70
N ASP A 274 11.54 -19.60 2.15
CA ASP A 274 11.35 -20.19 0.85
C ASP A 274 10.96 -19.19 -0.25
N GLU A 275 10.50 -17.99 0.11
CA GLU A 275 9.95 -17.01 -0.84
C GLU A 275 10.73 -15.70 -0.86
N LEU A 276 11.51 -15.39 0.19
CA LEU A 276 12.24 -14.14 0.34
C LEU A 276 13.73 -14.38 0.67
N HIS A 277 14.50 -13.31 0.63
CA HIS A 277 15.87 -13.26 1.14
C HIS A 277 15.92 -12.23 2.28
N LEU A 278 16.04 -12.73 3.52
CA LEU A 278 16.21 -11.86 4.67
C LEU A 278 17.64 -11.33 4.71
N VAL A 279 17.77 -10.00 4.83
CA VAL A 279 19.06 -9.31 4.91
C VAL A 279 19.07 -8.35 6.10
N ARG A 280 20.20 -8.29 6.80
CA ARG A 280 20.42 -7.41 7.96
C ARG A 280 21.64 -6.51 7.78
N THR A 281 22.57 -6.95 6.97
CA THR A 281 23.87 -6.31 6.75
C THR A 281 24.22 -6.24 5.28
N ALA A 282 25.18 -5.40 4.94
CA ALA A 282 25.76 -5.34 3.59
C ALA A 282 26.31 -6.70 3.13
N ASP A 283 26.86 -7.50 4.06
CA ASP A 283 27.40 -8.83 3.73
C ASP A 283 26.29 -9.80 3.33
N ASP A 284 25.13 -9.75 4.00
CA ASP A 284 23.97 -10.55 3.59
C ASP A 284 23.52 -10.20 2.17
N VAL A 285 23.43 -8.90 1.85
CA VAL A 285 23.07 -8.43 0.51
C VAL A 285 24.07 -8.92 -0.53
N LEU A 286 25.37 -8.74 -0.28
CA LEU A 286 26.41 -9.18 -1.21
C LEU A 286 26.43 -10.71 -1.39
N SER A 287 26.19 -11.45 -0.31
CA SER A 287 26.06 -12.92 -0.37
C SER A 287 24.88 -13.31 -1.28
N CYS A 288 23.72 -12.68 -1.13
CA CYS A 288 22.57 -12.92 -2.00
C CYS A 288 22.87 -12.54 -3.47
N LEU A 289 23.51 -11.39 -3.71
CA LEU A 289 23.85 -10.96 -5.06
C LEU A 289 24.94 -11.83 -5.73
N ASN A 290 25.75 -12.55 -4.97
CA ASN A 290 26.74 -13.51 -5.46
C ASN A 290 26.20 -14.96 -5.52
N ALA A 291 24.98 -15.21 -5.01
CA ALA A 291 24.34 -16.53 -5.08
C ALA A 291 24.01 -16.92 -6.54
N GLY A 292 23.78 -18.20 -6.76
CA GLY A 292 23.39 -18.70 -8.07
C GLY A 292 22.03 -18.20 -8.52
N ASP A 293 21.88 -17.83 -9.79
CA ASP A 293 20.62 -17.34 -10.39
C ASP A 293 19.46 -18.32 -10.19
N ALA A 294 19.73 -19.61 -10.15
CA ALA A 294 18.70 -20.64 -9.99
C ALA A 294 18.01 -20.55 -8.62
N GLU A 295 18.79 -20.31 -7.55
CA GLU A 295 18.24 -20.16 -6.20
C GLU A 295 17.40 -18.90 -6.07
N LEU A 296 17.93 -17.75 -6.54
CA LEU A 296 17.20 -16.48 -6.53
C LEU A 296 15.85 -16.61 -7.27
N ARG A 297 15.86 -17.19 -8.46
CA ARG A 297 14.65 -17.38 -9.27
C ARG A 297 13.66 -18.35 -8.65
N ALA A 298 14.13 -19.41 -8.00
CA ALA A 298 13.24 -20.39 -7.36
C ALA A 298 12.42 -19.76 -6.24
N LYS A 299 13.03 -18.93 -5.37
CA LYS A 299 12.31 -18.19 -4.33
C LYS A 299 11.37 -17.14 -4.94
N ALA A 300 11.81 -16.38 -5.92
CA ALA A 300 11.00 -15.39 -6.60
C ALA A 300 9.74 -15.99 -7.25
N GLU A 301 9.85 -17.18 -7.86
CA GLU A 301 8.69 -17.83 -8.46
C GLU A 301 7.70 -18.34 -7.40
N ARG A 302 8.17 -18.85 -6.26
CA ARG A 302 7.27 -19.20 -5.14
C ARG A 302 6.56 -17.96 -4.58
N ALA A 303 7.28 -16.85 -4.37
CA ALA A 303 6.69 -15.58 -3.95
C ALA A 303 5.64 -15.08 -4.96
N ARG A 304 5.92 -15.23 -6.26
CA ARG A 304 4.94 -14.91 -7.32
C ARG A 304 3.69 -15.77 -7.23
N CYS A 305 3.84 -17.09 -7.11
CA CYS A 305 2.69 -18.00 -6.99
C CYS A 305 1.80 -17.64 -5.81
N ARG A 306 2.39 -17.37 -4.63
CA ARG A 306 1.63 -16.91 -3.45
C ARG A 306 0.93 -15.57 -3.72
N THR A 307 1.65 -14.60 -4.26
CA THR A 307 1.08 -13.27 -4.55
C THR A 307 -0.12 -13.35 -5.49
N LEU A 308 -0.04 -14.13 -6.54
CA LEU A 308 -1.15 -14.31 -7.47
C LEU A 308 -2.32 -15.09 -6.86
N ALA A 309 -2.07 -15.96 -5.91
CA ALA A 309 -3.12 -16.72 -5.21
C ALA A 309 -3.82 -15.89 -4.12
N GLU A 310 -3.08 -15.03 -3.39
CA GLU A 310 -3.57 -14.45 -2.13
C GLU A 310 -3.61 -12.92 -2.11
N HIS A 311 -2.86 -12.22 -2.98
CA HIS A 311 -2.63 -10.77 -2.87
C HIS A 311 -3.03 -9.97 -4.11
N THR A 312 -4.01 -10.45 -4.88
CA THR A 312 -4.55 -9.74 -6.04
C THR A 312 -5.73 -8.83 -5.68
N GLY A 313 -6.05 -7.90 -6.57
CA GLY A 313 -7.25 -7.07 -6.45
C GLY A 313 -8.55 -7.88 -6.33
N GLU A 314 -8.62 -9.04 -6.99
CA GLU A 314 -9.77 -9.97 -6.88
C GLU A 314 -9.93 -10.48 -5.43
N ARG A 315 -8.84 -10.93 -4.80
CA ARG A 315 -8.87 -11.37 -3.40
C ARG A 315 -9.24 -10.25 -2.43
N ARG A 316 -8.75 -9.02 -2.68
CA ARG A 316 -9.13 -7.87 -1.83
C ARG A 316 -10.59 -7.47 -2.02
N ALA A 317 -11.14 -7.61 -3.22
CA ALA A 317 -12.57 -7.39 -3.45
C ALA A 317 -13.43 -8.38 -2.66
N ASP A 318 -13.05 -9.68 -2.65
CA ASP A 318 -13.76 -10.70 -1.86
C ASP A 318 -13.68 -10.40 -0.35
N GLN A 319 -12.50 -10.01 0.14
CA GLN A 319 -12.31 -9.62 1.54
C GLN A 319 -13.14 -8.38 1.90
N PHE A 320 -13.10 -7.34 1.06
CA PHE A 320 -13.86 -6.10 1.27
C PHE A 320 -15.37 -6.40 1.37
N LEU A 321 -15.93 -7.14 0.41
CA LEU A 321 -17.35 -7.51 0.45
C LEU A 321 -17.70 -8.36 1.67
N GLY A 322 -16.84 -9.32 2.03
CA GLY A 322 -17.04 -10.12 3.24
C GLY A 322 -17.03 -9.30 4.54
N PHE A 323 -16.16 -8.28 4.64
CA PHE A 323 -16.12 -7.38 5.78
C PHE A 323 -17.33 -6.43 5.81
N CYS A 324 -17.79 -5.96 4.66
CA CYS A 324 -19.02 -5.18 4.56
C CYS A 324 -20.23 -6.01 5.00
N ASP A 325 -20.34 -7.25 4.58
CA ASP A 325 -21.38 -8.18 5.02
C ASP A 325 -21.34 -8.42 6.54
N GLU A 326 -20.14 -8.57 7.10
CA GLU A 326 -19.97 -8.71 8.56
C GLU A 326 -20.46 -7.45 9.30
N ALA A 327 -20.06 -6.26 8.84
CA ALA A 327 -20.47 -4.99 9.41
C ALA A 327 -22.00 -4.81 9.33
N TYR A 328 -22.57 -5.09 8.16
CA TYR A 328 -24.03 -5.00 7.95
C TYR A 328 -24.81 -5.92 8.90
N ARG A 329 -24.38 -7.17 9.07
CA ARG A 329 -25.02 -8.11 10.00
C ARG A 329 -24.96 -7.62 11.44
N ARG A 330 -23.85 -7.01 11.87
CA ARG A 330 -23.70 -6.44 13.22
C ARG A 330 -24.66 -5.25 13.45
N GLN A 331 -24.89 -4.44 12.43
CA GLN A 331 -25.78 -3.28 12.52
C GLN A 331 -27.27 -3.71 12.64
N TYR A 332 -27.66 -4.78 11.96
CA TYR A 332 -29.05 -5.22 11.84
C TYR A 332 -29.38 -6.52 12.59
N SER A 333 -28.43 -7.19 13.22
CA SER A 333 -28.72 -8.32 14.11
C SER A 333 -29.13 -7.79 15.47
N PRO A 334 -30.28 -8.21 16.03
CA PRO A 334 -30.63 -7.87 17.38
C PRO A 334 -29.55 -8.41 18.32
N THR A 335 -29.01 -7.56 19.17
CA THR A 335 -28.19 -7.98 20.31
C THR A 335 -29.03 -8.97 21.11
N GLU A 336 -28.70 -10.25 21.11
CA GLU A 336 -29.20 -11.17 22.12
C GLU A 336 -28.70 -10.62 23.45
N VAL A 337 -29.57 -9.89 24.10
CA VAL A 337 -29.42 -9.51 25.50
C VAL A 337 -29.48 -10.82 26.28
N THR A 338 -28.33 -11.43 26.53
CA THR A 338 -28.23 -12.45 27.58
C THR A 338 -28.50 -11.79 28.90
N ALA A 339 -29.72 -12.10 29.41
CA ALA A 339 -30.16 -11.75 30.76
C ALA A 339 -29.34 -12.51 31.82
#